data_4033dfaad6155b37ba6777c4683a8763
#
_entry.id   4033dfaad6155b37ba6777c4683a8763
#
_cell.length_a   1.000
_cell.length_b   1.000
_cell.length_c   1.000
_cell.angle_alpha   90.00
_cell.angle_beta   90.00
_cell.angle_gamma   90.00
#
_symmetry.space_group_name_H-M   'P 1'
#
loop_
_entity.id
_entity.type
_entity.pdbx_description
1 polymer ?
#
loop_
_entity_poly.entity_id
_entity_poly.type
_entity_poly.pdbx_seq_one_letter_code
_entity_poly.pdbx_strand_id
1 'polypeptide(L)'
;MRFDPNCCHNEREVESKLIVSYLLPALGYSINSWRQELKYNRFRLDFLADASQTFDSTTGVVFEAKHPDKNLNDHIEQLERYMIDLHITYGLLTNGKEIRIYQRTENQIQLVFHCYGYGIENRMDEIRALIAKETLLNRSNQQLELTKRNVNMKIIAVYHNKGGVGKTTTVVNLAATFSKAGKKVLVIDLDSQANTTFATGLVNFGDEEKDNLKDSYIYHLLKSRKAFSISEVARTSRFSSHEIDVIPSHILLMMRPGTARRVVN
;
A
#
# COMPACT_ATOMS: atom_id res chain seq x y z
N MET A 1 14.00 -21.99 23.37
CA MET A 1 12.98 -21.94 24.45
C MET A 1 11.75 -22.62 23.91
N ARG A 2 11.21 -23.64 24.57
CA ARG A 2 10.08 -24.41 24.07
C ARG A 2 8.78 -23.74 24.49
N PHE A 3 7.85 -23.55 23.54
CA PHE A 3 6.52 -23.03 23.84
C PHE A 3 5.60 -24.17 24.26
N ASP A 4 4.94 -24.01 25.41
CA ASP A 4 3.90 -24.93 25.89
C ASP A 4 2.54 -24.22 25.79
N PRO A 5 1.62 -24.67 24.93
CA PRO A 5 0.28 -24.08 24.80
C PRO A 5 -0.53 -24.06 26.11
N ASN A 6 -0.28 -25.02 27.00
CA ASN A 6 -0.99 -25.10 28.28
C ASN A 6 -0.64 -23.96 29.24
N CYS A 7 0.41 -23.21 29.00
CA CYS A 7 0.74 -22.05 29.82
C CYS A 7 -0.17 -20.84 29.57
N CYS A 8 -0.99 -20.85 28.50
CA CYS A 8 -1.90 -19.76 28.16
C CYS A 8 -3.33 -20.08 28.65
N HIS A 9 -3.81 -19.32 29.63
CA HIS A 9 -5.15 -19.49 30.23
C HIS A 9 -6.15 -18.39 29.80
N ASN A 10 -5.66 -17.33 29.17
CA ASN A 10 -6.46 -16.21 28.69
C ASN A 10 -5.76 -15.53 27.50
N GLU A 11 -6.46 -14.60 26.84
CA GLU A 11 -5.98 -13.90 25.65
C GLU A 11 -4.68 -13.11 25.92
N ARG A 12 -4.58 -12.42 27.08
CA ARG A 12 -3.37 -11.67 27.45
C ARG A 12 -2.14 -12.58 27.61
N GLU A 13 -2.34 -13.81 28.04
CA GLU A 13 -1.24 -14.77 28.14
C GLU A 13 -0.84 -15.31 26.76
N VAL A 14 -1.78 -15.45 25.83
CA VAL A 14 -1.46 -15.74 24.42
C VAL A 14 -0.64 -14.60 23.83
N GLU A 15 -1.05 -13.36 24.05
CA GLU A 15 -0.30 -12.18 23.60
C GLU A 15 1.13 -12.15 24.19
N SER A 16 1.24 -12.22 25.51
CA SER A 16 2.53 -12.03 26.19
C SER A 16 3.48 -13.21 26.03
N LYS A 17 2.98 -14.45 26.19
CA LYS A 17 3.82 -15.65 26.20
C LYS A 17 4.10 -16.17 24.79
N LEU A 18 3.06 -16.27 23.93
CA LEU A 18 3.25 -16.78 22.57
C LEU A 18 3.74 -15.69 21.61
N ILE A 19 3.03 -14.55 21.52
CA ILE A 19 3.36 -13.56 20.50
C ILE A 19 4.62 -12.79 20.90
N VAL A 20 4.62 -12.10 22.04
CA VAL A 20 5.71 -11.20 22.45
C VAL A 20 6.97 -11.93 22.85
N SER A 21 6.84 -13.00 23.67
CA SER A 21 8.03 -13.66 24.23
C SER A 21 8.60 -14.76 23.33
N TYR A 22 7.80 -15.33 22.43
CA TYR A 22 8.23 -16.46 21.61
C TYR A 22 8.25 -16.13 20.10
N LEU A 23 7.11 -15.78 19.48
CA LEU A 23 7.01 -15.62 18.03
C LEU A 23 7.79 -14.42 17.51
N LEU A 24 7.56 -13.21 18.05
CA LEU A 24 8.22 -12.00 17.55
C LEU A 24 9.75 -12.09 17.58
N PRO A 25 10.39 -12.55 18.69
CA PRO A 25 11.84 -12.78 18.70
C PRO A 25 12.29 -13.88 17.73
N ALA A 26 11.56 -15.02 17.68
CA ALA A 26 11.89 -16.14 16.78
C ALA A 26 11.81 -15.78 15.30
N LEU A 27 10.97 -14.79 14.97
CA LEU A 27 10.80 -14.24 13.61
C LEU A 27 11.74 -13.06 13.31
N GLY A 28 12.60 -12.67 14.26
CA GLY A 28 13.58 -11.60 14.09
C GLY A 28 13.04 -10.19 14.29
N TYR A 29 11.85 -10.03 14.86
CA TYR A 29 11.27 -8.72 15.20
C TYR A 29 11.82 -8.23 16.54
N SER A 30 12.59 -7.15 16.52
CA SER A 30 13.03 -6.44 17.73
C SER A 30 11.88 -5.62 18.33
N ILE A 31 12.04 -5.21 19.60
CA ILE A 31 11.01 -4.43 20.31
C ILE A 31 10.59 -3.15 19.58
N ASN A 32 11.45 -2.57 18.77
CA ASN A 32 11.15 -1.35 18.00
C ASN A 32 10.49 -1.63 16.63
N SER A 33 10.38 -2.90 16.22
CA SER A 33 9.79 -3.29 14.93
C SER A 33 8.36 -3.80 15.02
N TRP A 34 7.70 -3.63 16.15
CA TRP A 34 6.28 -3.93 16.30
C TRP A 34 5.60 -2.97 17.29
N ARG A 35 4.30 -2.89 17.20
CA ARG A 35 3.44 -2.08 18.07
C ARG A 35 2.27 -2.91 18.53
N GLN A 36 1.84 -2.68 19.78
CA GLN A 36 0.69 -3.32 20.40
C GLN A 36 -0.48 -2.36 20.54
N GLU A 37 -1.71 -2.89 20.52
CA GLU A 37 -2.95 -2.15 20.75
C GLU A 37 -3.12 -0.91 19.84
N LEU A 38 -2.78 -1.08 18.56
CA LEU A 38 -2.89 0.00 17.58
C LEU A 38 -4.35 0.34 17.28
N LYS A 39 -4.74 1.58 17.52
CA LYS A 39 -6.01 2.12 17.05
C LYS A 39 -5.83 2.64 15.62
N TYR A 40 -6.54 2.03 14.69
CA TYR A 40 -6.59 2.48 13.31
C TYR A 40 -8.05 2.65 12.87
N ASN A 41 -8.48 3.90 12.63
CA ASN A 41 -9.87 4.24 12.36
C ASN A 41 -10.81 3.71 13.45
N ARG A 42 -11.65 2.69 13.12
CA ARG A 42 -12.60 2.03 14.02
C ARG A 42 -12.07 0.71 14.59
N PHE A 43 -10.85 0.33 14.25
CA PHE A 43 -10.26 -0.96 14.62
C PHE A 43 -9.22 -0.80 15.71
N ARG A 44 -9.08 -1.85 16.50
CA ARG A 44 -7.98 -2.04 17.45
C ARG A 44 -7.31 -3.36 17.09
N LEU A 45 -6.06 -3.27 16.70
CA LEU A 45 -5.20 -4.41 16.36
C LEU A 45 -4.44 -4.83 17.60
N ASP A 46 -4.31 -6.12 17.84
CA ASP A 46 -3.49 -6.60 18.94
C ASP A 46 -2.03 -6.26 18.70
N PHE A 47 -1.46 -6.70 17.55
CA PHE A 47 -0.10 -6.36 17.17
C PHE A 47 0.04 -6.10 15.67
N LEU A 48 0.92 -5.18 15.35
CA LEU A 48 1.41 -4.93 14.02
C LEU A 48 2.93 -4.96 14.05
N ALA A 49 3.53 -5.96 13.41
CA ALA A 49 4.98 -6.02 13.19
C ALA A 49 5.32 -5.51 11.79
N ASP A 50 6.43 -4.80 11.67
CA ASP A 50 6.93 -4.29 10.41
C ASP A 50 8.41 -4.67 10.24
N ALA A 51 8.72 -5.25 9.10
CA ALA A 51 10.09 -5.62 8.79
C ALA A 51 10.92 -4.41 8.36
N SER A 52 10.31 -3.37 7.77
CA SER A 52 10.98 -2.14 7.35
C SER A 52 11.09 -1.11 8.49
N GLN A 53 11.93 -0.09 8.32
CA GLN A 53 11.99 1.04 9.26
C GLN A 53 10.91 2.10 8.95
N THR A 54 10.44 2.13 7.72
CA THR A 54 9.33 2.96 7.25
C THR A 54 8.18 2.01 6.97
N PHE A 55 7.06 2.18 7.67
CA PHE A 55 5.90 1.30 7.52
C PHE A 55 5.55 1.09 6.03
N ASP A 56 5.77 -0.13 5.57
CA ASP A 56 5.39 -0.58 4.24
C ASP A 56 4.39 -1.74 4.39
N SER A 57 3.23 -1.60 3.76
CA SER A 57 2.17 -2.61 3.80
C SER A 57 2.62 -3.99 3.29
N THR A 58 3.65 -4.05 2.45
CA THR A 58 4.20 -5.31 1.91
C THR A 58 5.10 -6.05 2.91
N THR A 59 5.66 -5.33 3.88
CA THR A 59 6.55 -5.86 4.93
C THR A 59 5.88 -5.97 6.29
N GLY A 60 4.62 -5.54 6.40
CA GLY A 60 3.82 -5.62 7.61
C GLY A 60 3.19 -6.99 7.84
N VAL A 61 3.05 -7.37 9.11
CA VAL A 61 2.30 -8.57 9.55
C VAL A 61 1.38 -8.18 10.69
N VAL A 62 0.10 -8.52 10.57
CA VAL A 62 -0.88 -8.41 11.66
C VAL A 62 -0.83 -9.68 12.49
N PHE A 63 -0.76 -9.56 13.81
CA PHE A 63 -0.94 -10.66 14.75
C PHE A 63 -2.21 -10.39 15.56
N GLU A 64 -3.09 -11.36 15.57
CA GLU A 64 -4.35 -11.33 16.31
C GLU A 64 -4.42 -12.51 17.27
N ALA A 65 -4.58 -12.22 18.56
CA ALA A 65 -4.71 -13.21 19.62
C ALA A 65 -6.18 -13.42 19.97
N LYS A 66 -6.51 -14.62 20.44
CA LYS A 66 -7.82 -14.95 20.98
C LYS A 66 -7.65 -15.80 22.23
N HIS A 67 -8.68 -15.78 23.07
CA HIS A 67 -8.73 -16.65 24.25
C HIS A 67 -8.57 -18.13 23.84
N PRO A 68 -7.84 -18.96 24.61
CA PRO A 68 -7.58 -20.37 24.27
C PRO A 68 -8.82 -21.23 23.98
N ASP A 69 -9.98 -20.84 24.51
CA ASP A 69 -11.23 -21.57 24.28
C ASP A 69 -12.08 -21.02 23.12
N LYS A 70 -11.59 -20.01 22.40
CA LYS A 70 -12.28 -19.47 21.24
C LYS A 70 -11.98 -20.26 19.98
N ASN A 71 -13.02 -20.44 19.17
CA ASN A 71 -12.87 -21.00 17.84
C ASN A 71 -12.32 -19.92 16.88
N LEU A 72 -11.18 -20.17 16.28
CA LEU A 72 -10.55 -19.20 15.36
C LEU A 72 -11.36 -18.93 14.10
N ASN A 73 -12.25 -19.84 13.71
CA ASN A 73 -13.12 -19.61 12.53
C ASN A 73 -14.01 -18.39 12.70
N ASP A 74 -14.45 -18.08 13.90
CA ASP A 74 -15.34 -16.96 14.21
C ASP A 74 -14.63 -15.60 14.13
N HIS A 75 -13.31 -15.61 13.94
CA HIS A 75 -12.46 -14.41 13.96
C HIS A 75 -11.71 -14.15 12.64
N ILE A 76 -11.92 -14.98 11.62
CA ILE A 76 -11.26 -14.84 10.31
C ILE A 76 -11.67 -13.53 9.63
N GLU A 77 -12.96 -13.20 9.65
CA GLU A 77 -13.47 -11.94 9.05
C GLU A 77 -12.88 -10.68 9.71
N GLN A 78 -12.57 -10.76 11.01
CA GLN A 78 -11.92 -9.65 11.72
C GLN A 78 -10.50 -9.44 11.20
N LEU A 79 -9.71 -10.52 11.10
CA LEU A 79 -8.35 -10.48 10.55
C LEU A 79 -8.35 -10.02 9.09
N GLU A 80 -9.28 -10.55 8.27
CA GLU A 80 -9.43 -10.17 6.87
C GLU A 80 -9.65 -8.68 6.69
N ARG A 81 -10.57 -8.08 7.45
CA ARG A 81 -10.80 -6.64 7.42
C ARG A 81 -9.53 -5.85 7.75
N TYR A 82 -8.77 -6.28 8.76
CA TYR A 82 -7.52 -5.61 9.12
C TYR A 82 -6.50 -5.69 7.99
N MET A 83 -6.34 -6.87 7.38
CA MET A 83 -5.38 -7.07 6.29
C MET A 83 -5.77 -6.29 5.03
N ILE A 84 -7.07 -6.20 4.72
CA ILE A 84 -7.58 -5.44 3.57
C ILE A 84 -7.42 -3.94 3.80
N ASP A 85 -7.88 -3.42 4.94
CA ASP A 85 -7.88 -1.97 5.22
C ASP A 85 -6.46 -1.39 5.36
N LEU A 86 -5.52 -2.19 5.87
CA LEU A 86 -4.11 -1.81 6.01
C LEU A 86 -3.27 -2.20 4.79
N HIS A 87 -3.86 -2.88 3.79
CA HIS A 87 -3.17 -3.44 2.63
C HIS A 87 -2.03 -4.42 2.98
N ILE A 88 -2.10 -5.06 4.15
CA ILE A 88 -1.06 -5.98 4.64
C ILE A 88 -1.19 -7.34 3.96
N THR A 89 -0.04 -7.92 3.59
CA THR A 89 0.00 -9.20 2.86
C THR A 89 -0.22 -10.40 3.77
N TYR A 90 0.29 -10.38 5.00
CA TYR A 90 0.22 -11.52 5.91
C TYR A 90 -0.44 -11.16 7.23
N GLY A 91 -1.25 -12.10 7.74
CA GLY A 91 -1.85 -12.03 9.07
C GLY A 91 -1.74 -13.36 9.80
N LEU A 92 -1.42 -13.33 11.08
CA LEU A 92 -1.38 -14.48 11.96
C LEU A 92 -2.52 -14.39 12.97
N LEU A 93 -3.35 -15.42 13.02
CA LEU A 93 -4.44 -15.59 13.99
C LEU A 93 -4.13 -16.77 14.89
N THR A 94 -4.20 -16.59 16.21
CA THR A 94 -3.89 -17.62 17.18
C THR A 94 -4.72 -17.54 18.46
N ASN A 95 -4.99 -18.69 19.07
CA ASN A 95 -5.53 -18.81 20.43
C ASN A 95 -4.55 -19.55 21.38
N GLY A 96 -3.28 -19.69 20.98
CA GLY A 96 -2.27 -20.43 21.73
C GLY A 96 -2.29 -21.94 21.45
N LYS A 97 -3.46 -22.55 21.24
CA LYS A 97 -3.61 -23.97 20.89
C LYS A 97 -3.46 -24.21 19.39
N GLU A 98 -3.85 -23.21 18.57
CA GLU A 98 -3.71 -23.21 17.12
C GLU A 98 -3.05 -21.93 16.63
N ILE A 99 -2.31 -22.04 15.55
CA ILE A 99 -1.67 -20.94 14.84
C ILE A 99 -2.02 -21.06 13.36
N ARG A 100 -2.57 -20.00 12.80
CA ARG A 100 -2.97 -19.92 11.41
C ARG A 100 -2.36 -18.68 10.77
N ILE A 101 -1.76 -18.82 9.60
CA ILE A 101 -1.26 -17.69 8.82
C ILE A 101 -2.09 -17.59 7.55
N TYR A 102 -2.57 -16.39 7.30
CA TYR A 102 -3.33 -16.04 6.12
C TYR A 102 -2.52 -15.12 5.23
N GLN A 103 -2.66 -15.30 3.93
CA GLN A 103 -2.10 -14.42 2.91
C GLN A 103 -3.24 -13.69 2.21
N ARG A 104 -3.11 -12.36 2.07
CA ARG A 104 -4.06 -11.56 1.31
C ARG A 104 -3.80 -11.73 -0.18
N THR A 105 -4.84 -12.03 -0.91
CA THR A 105 -4.97 -11.88 -2.35
C THR A 105 -5.68 -10.54 -2.65
N GLU A 106 -6.08 -10.26 -3.87
CA GLU A 106 -6.66 -8.95 -4.23
C GLU A 106 -7.83 -8.56 -3.33
N ASN A 107 -8.82 -9.44 -3.13
CA ASN A 107 -10.07 -9.14 -2.43
C ASN A 107 -10.41 -10.08 -1.27
N GLN A 108 -9.55 -11.03 -0.92
CA GLN A 108 -9.82 -12.02 0.13
C GLN A 108 -8.51 -12.48 0.77
N ILE A 109 -8.63 -13.21 1.89
CA ILE A 109 -7.48 -13.88 2.51
C ILE A 109 -7.57 -15.39 2.31
N GLN A 110 -6.42 -16.02 2.15
CA GLN A 110 -6.29 -17.47 2.01
C GLN A 110 -5.44 -18.02 3.15
N LEU A 111 -5.87 -19.13 3.76
CA LEU A 111 -5.06 -19.86 4.71
C LEU A 111 -3.85 -20.49 4.00
N VAL A 112 -2.64 -20.09 4.40
CA VAL A 112 -1.38 -20.58 3.81
C VAL A 112 -0.57 -21.43 4.77
N PHE A 113 -0.90 -21.40 6.07
CA PHE A 113 -0.23 -22.20 7.09
C PHE A 113 -1.18 -22.46 8.26
N HIS A 114 -1.11 -23.70 8.80
CA HIS A 114 -1.79 -24.10 10.02
C HIS A 114 -0.93 -25.07 10.81
N CYS A 115 -0.83 -24.88 12.12
CA CYS A 115 -0.30 -25.88 13.04
C CYS A 115 -0.96 -25.77 14.41
N TYR A 116 -0.82 -26.84 15.20
CA TYR A 116 -1.15 -26.81 16.62
C TYR A 116 0.02 -26.28 17.44
N GLY A 117 -0.27 -25.62 18.56
CA GLY A 117 0.74 -24.98 19.41
C GLY A 117 1.88 -25.92 19.86
N TYR A 118 1.58 -27.21 20.12
CA TYR A 118 2.61 -28.21 20.43
C TYR A 118 3.58 -28.52 19.28
N GLY A 119 3.17 -28.24 18.05
CA GLY A 119 3.97 -28.48 16.85
C GLY A 119 4.75 -27.27 16.35
N ILE A 120 4.64 -26.12 17.00
CA ILE A 120 5.18 -24.86 16.52
C ILE A 120 6.69 -24.90 16.31
N GLU A 121 7.43 -25.56 17.21
CA GLU A 121 8.89 -25.66 17.11
C GLU A 121 9.34 -26.41 15.84
N ASN A 122 8.70 -27.52 15.57
CA ASN A 122 9.03 -28.37 14.42
C ASN A 122 8.67 -27.71 13.08
N ARG A 123 7.80 -26.70 13.11
CA ARG A 123 7.32 -25.99 11.93
C ARG A 123 7.72 -24.53 11.91
N MET A 124 8.64 -24.12 12.78
CA MET A 124 9.08 -22.72 12.88
C MET A 124 9.73 -22.24 11.57
N ASP A 125 10.44 -23.10 10.86
CA ASP A 125 11.07 -22.71 9.59
C ASP A 125 10.04 -22.43 8.49
N GLU A 126 8.89 -23.12 8.50
CA GLU A 126 7.77 -22.80 7.59
C GLU A 126 7.15 -21.44 7.94
N ILE A 127 6.99 -21.16 9.23
CA ILE A 127 6.50 -19.86 9.70
C ILE A 127 7.48 -18.73 9.30
N ARG A 128 8.79 -18.97 9.51
CA ARG A 128 9.86 -18.03 9.10
C ARG A 128 9.86 -17.77 7.61
N ALA A 129 9.69 -18.81 6.80
CA ALA A 129 9.63 -18.68 5.36
C ALA A 129 8.46 -17.81 4.88
N LEU A 130 7.40 -17.67 5.66
CA LEU A 130 6.24 -16.83 5.34
C LEU A 130 6.40 -15.40 5.86
N ILE A 131 6.68 -15.26 7.16
CA ILE A 131 6.50 -13.97 7.88
C ILE A 131 7.71 -13.53 8.71
N ALA A 132 8.90 -14.16 8.59
CA ALA A 132 10.07 -13.63 9.28
C ALA A 132 10.48 -12.27 8.71
N LYS A 133 11.01 -11.41 9.57
CA LYS A 133 11.45 -10.07 9.22
C LYS A 133 12.41 -10.08 8.02
N GLU A 134 13.41 -10.93 8.06
CA GLU A 134 14.40 -11.06 6.97
C GLU A 134 13.75 -11.55 5.66
N THR A 135 12.83 -12.53 5.75
CA THR A 135 12.13 -13.06 4.58
C THR A 135 11.32 -11.96 3.87
N LEU A 136 10.59 -11.15 4.63
CA LEU A 136 9.78 -10.07 4.06
C LEU A 136 10.65 -8.96 3.48
N LEU A 137 11.73 -8.58 4.15
CA LEU A 137 12.70 -7.60 3.61
C LEU A 137 13.33 -8.09 2.31
N ASN A 138 13.76 -9.34 2.25
CA ASN A 138 14.37 -9.91 1.04
C ASN A 138 13.37 -9.95 -0.13
N ARG A 139 12.12 -10.34 0.11
CA ARG A 139 11.05 -10.31 -0.92
C ARG A 139 10.78 -8.89 -1.41
N SER A 140 10.65 -7.92 -0.51
CA SER A 140 10.44 -6.52 -0.85
C SER A 140 11.61 -5.98 -1.68
N ASN A 141 12.85 -6.25 -1.28
CA ASN A 141 14.05 -5.83 -2.02
C ASN A 141 14.13 -6.51 -3.40
N GLN A 142 13.83 -7.80 -3.51
CA GLN A 142 13.80 -8.50 -4.80
C GLN A 142 12.73 -7.93 -5.73
N GLN A 143 11.56 -7.61 -5.21
CA GLN A 143 10.48 -7.00 -5.99
C GLN A 143 10.88 -5.59 -6.46
N LEU A 144 11.54 -4.82 -5.60
CA LEU A 144 12.09 -3.50 -5.95
C LEU A 144 13.16 -3.60 -7.05
N GLU A 145 14.06 -4.57 -6.96
CA GLU A 145 15.08 -4.82 -7.97
C GLU A 145 14.51 -5.31 -9.30
N LEU A 146 13.51 -6.18 -9.27
CA LEU A 146 12.79 -6.62 -10.49
C LEU A 146 12.06 -5.44 -11.13
N THR A 147 11.45 -4.58 -10.34
CA THR A 147 10.80 -3.37 -10.83
C THR A 147 11.82 -2.42 -11.44
N LYS A 148 12.98 -2.22 -10.81
CA LYS A 148 14.08 -1.39 -11.34
C LYS A 148 14.67 -1.97 -12.63
N ARG A 149 14.81 -3.29 -12.75
CA ARG A 149 15.33 -3.95 -13.96
C ARG A 149 14.38 -3.88 -15.13
N ASN A 150 13.07 -3.93 -14.87
CA ASN A 150 12.05 -3.96 -15.93
C ASN A 150 11.59 -2.56 -16.38
N VAL A 151 11.92 -1.50 -15.66
CA VAL A 151 11.46 -0.14 -16.02
C VAL A 151 12.65 0.80 -15.99
N ASN A 152 13.24 1.06 -17.16
CA ASN A 152 14.12 2.21 -17.34
C ASN A 152 13.28 3.50 -17.38
N MET A 153 12.55 3.74 -16.27
CA MET A 153 11.68 4.90 -16.10
C MET A 153 12.50 6.08 -15.64
N LYS A 154 12.36 7.20 -16.34
CA LYS A 154 12.91 8.50 -15.93
C LYS A 154 11.77 9.39 -15.47
N ILE A 155 11.90 9.95 -14.28
CA ILE A 155 10.96 10.95 -13.75
C ILE A 155 11.59 12.33 -13.94
N ILE A 156 10.86 13.23 -14.58
CA ILE A 156 11.26 14.61 -14.83
C ILE A 156 10.22 15.52 -14.18
N ALA A 157 10.64 16.32 -13.19
CA ALA A 157 9.78 17.31 -12.56
C ALA A 157 10.09 18.70 -13.14
N VAL A 158 9.04 19.41 -13.57
CA VAL A 158 9.11 20.80 -14.02
C VAL A 158 8.37 21.66 -13.03
N TYR A 159 9.11 22.38 -12.19
CA TYR A 159 8.54 23.20 -11.12
C TYR A 159 9.09 24.62 -11.15
N HIS A 160 8.20 25.58 -10.93
CA HIS A 160 8.54 26.96 -10.64
C HIS A 160 7.35 27.67 -10.00
N ASN A 161 7.60 28.51 -8.98
CA ASN A 161 6.55 29.21 -8.23
C ASN A 161 5.98 30.44 -8.95
N LYS A 162 6.68 30.99 -9.97
CA LYS A 162 6.17 32.11 -10.79
C LYS A 162 5.27 31.61 -11.91
N GLY A 163 4.20 32.36 -12.22
CA GLY A 163 3.39 32.21 -13.41
C GLY A 163 4.13 32.65 -14.68
N GLY A 164 3.71 32.18 -15.85
CA GLY A 164 4.20 32.64 -17.15
C GLY A 164 5.63 32.25 -17.54
N VAL A 165 6.34 31.45 -16.75
CA VAL A 165 7.75 31.05 -17.01
C VAL A 165 7.90 29.87 -17.96
N GLY A 166 6.84 29.42 -18.62
CA GLY A 166 6.89 28.37 -19.63
C GLY A 166 6.82 26.93 -19.11
N LYS A 167 6.40 26.68 -17.85
CA LYS A 167 6.28 25.30 -17.30
C LYS A 167 5.46 24.39 -18.20
N THR A 168 4.22 24.76 -18.49
CA THR A 168 3.30 24.02 -19.35
C THR A 168 3.89 23.78 -20.74
N THR A 169 4.43 24.82 -21.36
CA THR A 169 5.08 24.73 -22.66
C THR A 169 6.24 23.74 -22.65
N THR A 170 7.06 23.78 -21.61
CA THR A 170 8.20 22.85 -21.45
C THR A 170 7.71 21.40 -21.31
N VAL A 171 6.73 21.13 -20.44
CA VAL A 171 6.20 19.78 -20.21
C VAL A 171 5.58 19.20 -21.48
N VAL A 172 4.73 19.96 -22.16
CA VAL A 172 4.04 19.51 -23.37
C VAL A 172 5.03 19.21 -24.51
N ASN A 173 6.03 20.08 -24.72
CA ASN A 173 7.04 19.86 -25.76
C ASN A 173 7.97 18.70 -25.43
N LEU A 174 8.39 18.53 -24.19
CA LEU A 174 9.18 17.36 -23.78
C LEU A 174 8.40 16.07 -23.96
N ALA A 175 7.13 16.03 -23.54
CA ALA A 175 6.27 14.88 -23.70
C ALA A 175 6.11 14.48 -25.16
N ALA A 176 5.82 15.45 -26.05
CA ALA A 176 5.72 15.22 -27.48
C ALA A 176 7.05 14.72 -28.09
N THR A 177 8.17 15.31 -27.66
CA THR A 177 9.51 14.91 -28.15
C THR A 177 9.85 13.48 -27.78
N PHE A 178 9.62 13.09 -26.52
CA PHE A 178 9.87 11.73 -26.07
C PHE A 178 8.94 10.71 -26.71
N SER A 179 7.66 11.04 -26.86
CA SER A 179 6.70 10.18 -27.56
C SER A 179 7.12 9.98 -29.02
N LYS A 180 7.53 11.05 -29.73
CA LYS A 180 8.07 10.97 -31.09
C LYS A 180 9.35 10.12 -31.16
N ALA A 181 10.16 10.10 -30.11
CA ALA A 181 11.34 9.23 -30.00
C ALA A 181 10.99 7.78 -29.57
N GLY A 182 9.74 7.37 -29.64
CA GLY A 182 9.26 6.01 -29.34
C GLY A 182 9.23 5.66 -27.86
N LYS A 183 9.28 6.66 -26.96
CA LYS A 183 9.17 6.42 -25.52
C LYS A 183 7.71 6.41 -25.08
N LYS A 184 7.35 5.51 -24.15
CA LYS A 184 6.07 5.60 -23.44
C LYS A 184 6.15 6.77 -22.48
N VAL A 185 5.21 7.69 -22.57
CA VAL A 185 5.21 8.94 -21.80
C VAL A 185 3.93 9.03 -20.99
N LEU A 186 4.08 9.27 -19.67
CA LEU A 186 3.00 9.66 -18.78
C LEU A 186 3.26 11.08 -18.31
N VAL A 187 2.32 11.97 -18.53
CA VAL A 187 2.31 13.32 -18.00
C VAL A 187 1.41 13.36 -16.78
N ILE A 188 1.90 13.91 -15.66
CA ILE A 188 1.10 14.11 -14.44
C ILE A 188 0.97 15.60 -14.22
N ASP A 189 -0.25 16.12 -14.35
CA ASP A 189 -0.54 17.52 -14.08
C ASP A 189 -0.91 17.70 -12.60
N LEU A 190 -0.02 18.36 -11.84
CA LEU A 190 -0.20 18.67 -10.42
C LEU A 190 -0.60 20.15 -10.20
N ASP A 191 -0.73 20.93 -11.26
CA ASP A 191 -1.13 22.34 -11.16
C ASP A 191 -2.65 22.41 -11.07
N SER A 192 -3.15 23.07 -10.02
CA SER A 192 -4.59 23.32 -9.84
C SER A 192 -5.20 24.20 -10.93
N GLN A 193 -4.37 24.93 -11.72
CA GLN A 193 -4.83 25.64 -12.90
C GLN A 193 -5.09 24.72 -14.10
N ALA A 194 -4.68 23.45 -14.04
CA ALA A 194 -4.87 22.44 -15.08
C ALA A 194 -4.37 22.85 -16.48
N ASN A 195 -3.41 23.75 -16.56
CA ASN A 195 -2.94 24.28 -17.83
C ASN A 195 -2.31 23.22 -18.75
N THR A 196 -1.64 22.22 -18.17
CA THR A 196 -1.08 21.09 -18.94
C THR A 196 -2.20 20.19 -19.45
N THR A 197 -3.21 19.93 -18.62
CA THR A 197 -4.41 19.17 -18.98
C THR A 197 -5.14 19.79 -20.18
N PHE A 198 -5.34 21.12 -20.16
CA PHE A 198 -5.92 21.85 -21.27
C PHE A 198 -5.04 21.80 -22.52
N ALA A 199 -3.74 22.05 -22.35
CA ALA A 199 -2.80 22.07 -23.49
C ALA A 199 -2.65 20.69 -24.16
N THR A 200 -2.99 19.61 -23.48
CA THR A 200 -3.01 18.25 -24.04
C THR A 200 -4.35 17.90 -24.71
N GLY A 201 -5.30 18.81 -24.79
CA GLY A 201 -6.57 18.64 -25.48
C GLY A 201 -7.57 17.71 -24.81
N LEU A 202 -7.39 17.43 -23.52
CA LEU A 202 -8.29 16.56 -22.77
C LEU A 202 -9.60 17.24 -22.38
N VAL A 203 -9.62 18.57 -22.34
CA VAL A 203 -10.80 19.37 -22.03
C VAL A 203 -11.00 20.42 -23.12
N ASN A 204 -12.23 20.51 -23.65
CA ASN A 204 -12.64 21.59 -24.54
C ASN A 204 -13.30 22.70 -23.70
N PHE A 205 -12.78 23.93 -23.78
CA PHE A 205 -13.42 25.08 -23.17
C PHE A 205 -14.83 25.30 -23.75
N GLY A 206 -15.82 25.35 -22.90
CA GLY A 206 -17.20 25.72 -23.27
C GLY A 206 -18.25 24.61 -23.18
N ASP A 207 -17.88 23.39 -22.80
CA ASP A 207 -18.80 22.26 -22.73
C ASP A 207 -18.86 21.70 -21.29
N GLU A 208 -19.48 22.45 -20.36
CA GLU A 208 -19.63 22.02 -18.96
C GLU A 208 -20.40 20.71 -18.80
N GLU A 209 -21.27 20.37 -19.78
CA GLU A 209 -22.03 19.13 -19.78
C GLU A 209 -21.17 17.90 -20.11
N LYS A 210 -20.00 18.10 -20.72
CA LYS A 210 -19.06 17.03 -21.11
C LYS A 210 -17.80 16.96 -20.25
N ASP A 211 -17.78 17.63 -19.09
CA ASP A 211 -16.65 17.56 -18.17
C ASP A 211 -16.60 16.19 -17.47
N ASN A 212 -16.01 15.21 -18.16
CA ASN A 212 -15.80 13.87 -17.64
C ASN A 212 -14.58 13.73 -16.70
N LEU A 213 -13.88 14.83 -16.41
CA LEU A 213 -12.72 14.84 -15.52
C LEU A 213 -13.09 15.09 -14.06
N LYS A 214 -14.28 15.62 -13.75
CA LYS A 214 -14.72 15.92 -12.39
C LYS A 214 -14.55 14.76 -11.41
N ASP A 215 -14.80 13.55 -11.87
CA ASP A 215 -14.82 12.33 -11.05
C ASP A 215 -13.54 11.50 -11.18
N SER A 216 -12.58 11.93 -12.03
CA SER A 216 -11.39 11.14 -12.33
C SER A 216 -10.19 12.01 -12.70
N TYR A 217 -9.53 12.62 -11.69
CA TYR A 217 -8.33 13.44 -11.84
C TYR A 217 -7.34 13.18 -10.70
N ILE A 218 -6.15 13.79 -10.75
CA ILE A 218 -5.03 13.54 -9.82
C ILE A 218 -5.43 13.56 -8.32
N TYR A 219 -6.41 14.39 -7.94
CA TYR A 219 -6.90 14.43 -6.57
C TYR A 219 -7.40 13.08 -6.05
N HIS A 220 -8.05 12.29 -6.91
CA HIS A 220 -8.58 10.98 -6.53
C HIS A 220 -7.44 10.01 -6.20
N LEU A 221 -6.32 10.06 -6.92
CA LEU A 221 -5.11 9.31 -6.59
C LEU A 221 -4.46 9.77 -5.28
N LEU A 222 -4.41 11.09 -5.05
CA LEU A 222 -3.76 11.67 -3.86
C LEU A 222 -4.60 11.49 -2.58
N LYS A 223 -5.93 11.49 -2.70
CA LYS A 223 -6.84 11.42 -1.55
C LYS A 223 -7.32 10.01 -1.24
N SER A 224 -7.38 9.15 -2.23
CA SER A 224 -7.93 7.82 -2.07
C SER A 224 -7.09 6.99 -1.11
N ARG A 225 -7.73 6.49 -0.06
CA ARG A 225 -7.20 5.42 0.78
C ARG A 225 -7.45 4.03 0.15
N LYS A 226 -8.27 3.95 -0.89
CA LYS A 226 -8.41 2.78 -1.77
C LYS A 226 -7.42 2.93 -2.90
N ALA A 227 -6.74 1.85 -3.28
CA ALA A 227 -5.84 1.84 -4.42
C ALA A 227 -6.64 2.12 -5.70
N PHE A 228 -6.75 3.39 -6.08
CA PHE A 228 -7.12 3.72 -7.46
C PHE A 228 -5.98 3.29 -8.36
N SER A 229 -6.31 2.50 -9.36
CA SER A 229 -5.35 2.19 -10.40
C SER A 229 -5.05 3.47 -11.20
N ILE A 230 -3.78 3.69 -11.51
CA ILE A 230 -3.37 4.79 -12.43
C ILE A 230 -4.16 4.72 -13.73
N SER A 231 -4.46 3.51 -14.22
CA SER A 231 -5.25 3.29 -15.44
C SER A 231 -6.70 3.79 -15.35
N GLU A 232 -7.27 3.94 -14.17
CA GLU A 232 -8.63 4.48 -14.00
C GLU A 232 -8.67 6.01 -14.14
N VAL A 233 -7.56 6.67 -13.87
CA VAL A 233 -7.44 8.14 -13.90
C VAL A 233 -6.71 8.64 -15.14
N ALA A 234 -5.74 7.86 -15.65
CA ALA A 234 -5.00 8.23 -16.86
C ALA A 234 -5.94 8.32 -18.08
N ARG A 235 -5.68 9.30 -18.94
CA ARG A 235 -6.38 9.53 -20.20
C ARG A 235 -5.37 9.63 -21.32
N THR A 236 -5.64 8.95 -22.42
CA THR A 236 -4.80 9.05 -23.61
C THR A 236 -5.12 10.31 -24.37
N SER A 237 -4.11 11.10 -24.66
CA SER A 237 -4.19 12.33 -25.42
C SER A 237 -3.43 12.19 -26.74
N ARG A 238 -3.99 12.78 -27.79
CA ARG A 238 -3.45 12.81 -29.15
C ARG A 238 -3.04 14.22 -29.61
N PHE A 239 -2.58 15.04 -28.66
CA PHE A 239 -2.15 16.41 -29.00
C PHE A 239 -0.86 16.44 -29.87
N SER A 240 -0.15 15.32 -29.96
CA SER A 240 1.00 15.11 -30.82
C SER A 240 0.72 14.03 -31.88
N SER A 241 1.67 13.75 -32.76
CA SER A 241 1.58 12.66 -33.75
C SER A 241 1.55 11.26 -33.11
N HIS A 242 1.81 11.15 -31.82
CA HIS A 242 1.85 9.90 -31.04
C HIS A 242 1.02 10.07 -29.78
N GLU A 243 0.47 8.97 -29.28
CA GLU A 243 -0.32 8.94 -28.08
C GLU A 243 0.55 9.18 -26.84
N ILE A 244 0.01 9.94 -25.89
CA ILE A 244 0.61 10.27 -24.60
C ILE A 244 -0.45 10.08 -23.55
N ASP A 245 -0.10 9.37 -22.47
CA ASP A 245 -0.98 9.24 -21.32
C ASP A 245 -0.83 10.45 -20.40
N VAL A 246 -1.95 10.94 -19.91
CA VAL A 246 -2.01 12.10 -19.01
C VAL A 246 -2.86 11.76 -17.80
N ILE A 247 -2.33 12.00 -16.61
CA ILE A 247 -3.13 12.09 -15.38
C ILE A 247 -3.53 13.56 -15.26
N PRO A 248 -4.81 13.88 -15.50
CA PRO A 248 -5.24 15.27 -15.57
C PRO A 248 -5.32 15.92 -14.18
N SER A 249 -5.18 17.24 -14.16
CA SER A 249 -5.64 18.09 -13.06
C SER A 249 -7.05 18.61 -13.32
N HIS A 250 -7.65 19.21 -12.31
CA HIS A 250 -8.94 19.86 -12.42
C HIS A 250 -8.99 21.10 -11.53
N ILE A 251 -9.70 22.15 -11.96
CA ILE A 251 -9.83 23.40 -11.20
C ILE A 251 -10.43 23.19 -9.79
N LEU A 252 -11.24 22.16 -9.60
CA LEU A 252 -11.76 21.76 -8.30
C LEU A 252 -10.67 21.37 -7.29
N LEU A 253 -9.43 21.15 -7.73
CA LEU A 253 -8.30 20.92 -6.85
C LEU A 253 -8.03 22.14 -5.96
N MET A 254 -8.30 23.36 -6.44
CA MET A 254 -8.19 24.60 -5.66
C MET A 254 -9.23 24.73 -4.55
N MET A 255 -10.43 24.19 -4.78
CA MET A 255 -11.59 24.40 -3.91
C MET A 255 -11.63 23.44 -2.71
N ARG A 256 -10.68 22.51 -2.60
CA ARG A 256 -10.70 21.47 -1.56
C ARG A 256 -9.69 21.77 -0.46
N PRO A 257 -10.15 22.06 0.79
CA PRO A 257 -9.25 22.33 1.91
C PRO A 257 -8.33 21.15 2.22
N GLY A 258 -7.03 21.38 2.34
CA GLY A 258 -6.05 20.41 2.81
C GLY A 258 -5.15 19.76 1.75
N THR A 259 -5.36 19.99 0.45
CA THR A 259 -4.49 19.43 -0.61
C THR A 259 -3.21 20.23 -0.82
N ALA A 260 -3.24 21.53 -0.64
CA ALA A 260 -2.06 22.40 -0.85
C ALA A 260 -0.93 22.22 0.18
N ARG A 261 -1.22 21.67 1.37
CA ARG A 261 -0.22 21.48 2.44
C ARG A 261 0.54 20.14 2.37
N ARG A 262 0.13 19.20 1.54
CA ARG A 262 0.75 17.86 1.45
C ARG A 262 1.66 17.65 0.25
N VAL A 263 1.66 18.56 -0.70
CA VAL A 263 2.47 18.43 -1.93
C VAL A 263 3.82 19.16 -1.81
N VAL A 264 4.05 19.91 -0.73
CA VAL A 264 5.23 20.80 -0.56
C VAL A 264 6.11 20.42 0.66
N ASN A 265 5.86 19.28 1.31
CA ASN A 265 6.76 18.78 2.38
C ASN A 265 7.31 17.40 2.02
#